data_981c65b78e42ccc00ebc11fafd3c7e3e
#
_entry.id   981c65b78e42ccc00ebc11fafd3c7e3e
#
_cell.length_a   1.000
_cell.length_b   1.000
_cell.length_c   1.000
_cell.angle_alpha   90.00
_cell.angle_beta   90.00
_cell.angle_gamma   90.00
#
_symmetry.space_group_name_H-M   'P 1'
#
loop_
_entity.id
_entity.type
_entity.pdbx_description
1 polymer ?
#
loop_
_entity_poly.entity_id
_entity_poly.type
_entity_poly.pdbx_seq_one_letter_code
_entity_poly.pdbx_strand_id
1 'polypeptide(L)'
;MPNSLHGKTIAILATDGFEQSELMKPKQALEEAGAKTQVVSPTEKKIKGWDHKDWGKEVAVDIALKSADPAQYDALLLPGGVMNPDQLRMNPDAVRFVKHFFEQAKPVAAICHGPWMLVEAGAVRGRTMTSWPSLKTDIRNAGGSWADEEVIVSNGVVTSRNPDDIPAFNREMIALFSKAAAAGNGKPVQKVA
;
A
#
# COMPACT_ATOMS: atom_id res chain seq x y z
N MET A 1 -5.98 -12.83 14.42
CA MET A 1 -6.15 -12.62 15.87
C MET A 1 -6.81 -11.26 16.04
N PRO A 2 -7.95 -11.13 16.70
CA PRO A 2 -8.56 -9.84 16.95
C PRO A 2 -7.57 -8.94 17.74
N ASN A 3 -7.53 -7.67 17.41
CA ASN A 3 -6.67 -6.64 18.01
C ASN A 3 -5.14 -6.77 17.79
N SER A 4 -4.68 -7.50 16.80
CA SER A 4 -3.24 -7.64 16.51
C SER A 4 -2.58 -6.34 16.04
N LEU A 5 -3.38 -5.36 15.60
CA LEU A 5 -2.93 -4.04 15.11
C LEU A 5 -3.35 -2.89 16.03
N HIS A 6 -3.75 -3.19 17.27
CA HIS A 6 -4.12 -2.14 18.23
C HIS A 6 -3.00 -1.11 18.41
N GLY A 7 -3.37 0.17 18.36
CA GLY A 7 -2.43 1.29 18.49
C GLY A 7 -1.65 1.64 17.22
N LYS A 8 -1.87 0.91 16.11
CA LYS A 8 -1.23 1.23 14.82
C LYS A 8 -2.08 2.11 13.95
N THR A 9 -1.43 3.03 13.25
CA THR A 9 -2.06 3.89 12.23
C THR A 9 -1.53 3.52 10.85
N ILE A 10 -2.42 3.15 9.94
CA ILE A 10 -2.10 2.67 8.60
C ILE A 10 -2.54 3.71 7.57
N ALA A 11 -1.62 4.16 6.72
CA ALA A 11 -1.96 4.98 5.57
C ALA A 11 -2.50 4.11 4.43
N ILE A 12 -3.54 4.57 3.76
CA ILE A 12 -4.03 4.01 2.50
C ILE A 12 -3.88 5.11 1.44
N LEU A 13 -2.89 5.00 0.59
CA LEU A 13 -2.64 6.00 -0.46
C LEU A 13 -3.44 5.64 -1.70
N ALA A 14 -4.40 6.48 -2.05
CA ALA A 14 -5.29 6.26 -3.20
C ALA A 14 -5.80 7.57 -3.81
N THR A 15 -6.21 7.52 -5.08
CA THR A 15 -6.93 8.57 -5.80
C THR A 15 -8.08 7.95 -6.59
N ASP A 16 -8.80 8.72 -7.39
CA ASP A 16 -9.91 8.23 -8.21
C ASP A 16 -9.50 7.05 -9.10
N GLY A 17 -10.45 6.13 -9.34
CA GLY A 17 -10.24 4.95 -10.14
C GLY A 17 -9.49 3.82 -9.44
N PHE A 18 -9.39 3.85 -8.10
CA PHE A 18 -8.93 2.68 -7.34
C PHE A 18 -9.93 1.52 -7.49
N GLU A 19 -9.46 0.29 -7.57
CA GLU A 19 -10.35 -0.88 -7.54
C GLU A 19 -11.08 -0.93 -6.18
N GLN A 20 -12.40 -0.84 -6.23
CA GLN A 20 -13.25 -0.64 -5.05
C GLN A 20 -13.00 -1.71 -3.97
N SER A 21 -12.94 -2.96 -4.37
CA SER A 21 -12.76 -4.08 -3.46
C SER A 21 -11.37 -4.08 -2.81
N GLU A 22 -10.34 -3.62 -3.53
CA GLU A 22 -8.95 -3.62 -3.09
C GLU A 22 -8.61 -2.49 -2.10
N LEU A 23 -9.46 -1.48 -2.02
CA LEU A 23 -9.38 -0.50 -0.93
C LEU A 23 -10.29 -0.90 0.22
N MET A 24 -11.57 -1.16 -0.05
CA MET A 24 -12.58 -1.26 0.99
C MET A 24 -12.43 -2.53 1.85
N LYS A 25 -12.19 -3.69 1.24
CA LYS A 25 -12.04 -4.95 1.99
C LYS A 25 -10.76 -5.00 2.82
N PRO A 26 -9.56 -4.63 2.31
CA PRO A 26 -8.36 -4.54 3.14
C PRO A 26 -8.46 -3.48 4.25
N LYS A 27 -9.06 -2.31 3.96
CA LYS A 27 -9.34 -1.30 4.98
C LYS A 27 -10.17 -1.87 6.13
N GLN A 28 -11.27 -2.52 5.81
CA GLN A 28 -12.14 -3.17 6.80
C GLN A 28 -11.37 -4.22 7.61
N ALA A 29 -10.59 -5.08 6.97
CA ALA A 29 -9.81 -6.11 7.64
C ALA A 29 -8.75 -5.53 8.61
N LEU A 30 -8.11 -4.42 8.25
CA LEU A 30 -7.18 -3.70 9.12
C LEU A 30 -7.91 -3.12 10.35
N GLU A 31 -9.07 -2.54 10.16
CA GLU A 31 -9.89 -1.97 11.24
C GLU A 31 -10.44 -3.06 12.18
N GLU A 32 -10.90 -4.19 11.65
CA GLU A 32 -11.31 -5.36 12.42
C GLU A 32 -10.14 -5.98 13.22
N ALA A 33 -8.91 -5.83 12.72
CA ALA A 33 -7.70 -6.20 13.44
C ALA A 33 -7.23 -5.17 14.48
N GLY A 34 -7.95 -4.03 14.62
CA GLY A 34 -7.71 -3.01 15.63
C GLY A 34 -6.85 -1.83 15.18
N ALA A 35 -6.51 -1.72 13.89
CA ALA A 35 -5.79 -0.56 13.37
C ALA A 35 -6.69 0.66 13.21
N LYS A 36 -6.09 1.86 13.32
CA LYS A 36 -6.64 3.08 12.75
C LYS A 36 -6.18 3.18 11.30
N THR A 37 -7.10 3.34 10.35
CA THR A 37 -6.77 3.57 8.95
C THR A 37 -7.03 5.03 8.57
N GLN A 38 -6.24 5.57 7.63
CA GLN A 38 -6.46 6.88 7.05
C GLN A 38 -6.24 6.84 5.54
N VAL A 39 -7.25 7.28 4.80
CA VAL A 39 -7.15 7.47 3.36
C VAL A 39 -6.43 8.79 3.07
N VAL A 40 -5.25 8.66 2.47
CA VAL A 40 -4.40 9.78 2.03
C VAL A 40 -4.55 9.93 0.53
N SER A 41 -4.83 11.13 0.04
CA SER A 41 -5.04 11.37 -1.38
C SER A 41 -4.55 12.73 -1.84
N PRO A 42 -4.11 12.89 -3.11
CA PRO A 42 -3.94 14.20 -3.74
C PRO A 42 -5.25 15.01 -3.80
N THR A 43 -6.39 14.31 -3.83
CA THR A 43 -7.74 14.89 -3.80
C THR A 43 -8.14 15.20 -2.35
N GLU A 44 -8.87 16.30 -2.12
CA GLU A 44 -9.08 16.81 -0.74
C GLU A 44 -10.33 16.27 -0.01
N LYS A 45 -11.37 15.87 -0.72
CA LYS A 45 -12.66 15.55 -0.05
C LYS A 45 -13.03 14.09 -0.11
N LYS A 46 -13.08 13.53 -1.29
CA LYS A 46 -13.47 12.16 -1.54
C LYS A 46 -12.87 11.68 -2.86
N ILE A 47 -12.65 10.39 -2.94
CA ILE A 47 -12.20 9.67 -4.12
C ILE A 47 -13.26 8.65 -4.53
N LYS A 48 -13.35 8.34 -5.82
CA LYS A 48 -14.34 7.43 -6.38
C LYS A 48 -13.68 6.15 -6.85
N GLY A 49 -14.21 5.02 -6.40
CA GLY A 49 -13.74 3.70 -6.79
C GLY A 49 -14.18 3.32 -8.20
N TRP A 50 -13.48 2.37 -8.78
CA TRP A 50 -13.88 1.65 -9.97
C TRP A 50 -14.41 0.28 -9.54
N ASP A 51 -15.59 -0.12 -10.01
CA ASP A 51 -16.24 -1.38 -9.67
C ASP A 51 -16.53 -2.16 -10.95
N HIS A 52 -15.69 -3.13 -11.25
CA HIS A 52 -15.73 -3.97 -12.46
C HIS A 52 -15.72 -3.17 -13.77
N LYS A 53 -16.83 -2.56 -14.17
CA LYS A 53 -17.01 -1.91 -15.48
C LYS A 53 -17.50 -0.46 -15.39
N ASP A 54 -17.73 0.03 -14.19
CA ASP A 54 -18.29 1.38 -13.99
C ASP A 54 -17.74 2.02 -12.72
N TRP A 55 -18.06 3.27 -12.54
CA TRP A 55 -17.76 4.00 -11.31
C TRP A 55 -18.55 3.42 -10.13
N GLY A 56 -17.82 3.09 -9.08
CA GLY A 56 -18.34 2.54 -7.84
C GLY A 56 -18.61 3.58 -6.76
N LYS A 57 -18.37 3.19 -5.50
CA LYS A 57 -18.62 4.01 -4.32
C LYS A 57 -17.58 5.11 -4.15
N GLU A 58 -18.01 6.18 -3.49
CA GLU A 58 -17.12 7.22 -3.00
C GLU A 58 -16.57 6.85 -1.61
N VAL A 59 -15.31 7.20 -1.38
CA VAL A 59 -14.64 7.05 -0.09
C VAL A 59 -14.13 8.42 0.34
N ALA A 60 -14.36 8.77 1.60
CA ALA A 60 -13.85 10.03 2.16
C ALA A 60 -12.32 10.00 2.22
N VAL A 61 -11.70 11.13 1.92
CA VAL A 61 -10.28 11.38 2.15
C VAL A 61 -10.11 11.92 3.56
N ASP A 62 -9.32 11.21 4.37
CA ASP A 62 -9.08 11.60 5.76
C ASP A 62 -8.04 12.72 5.84
N ILE A 63 -7.01 12.65 4.99
CA ILE A 63 -5.92 13.64 4.95
C ILE A 63 -5.50 13.90 3.51
N ALA A 64 -5.42 15.17 3.12
CA ALA A 64 -4.82 15.55 1.85
C ALA A 64 -3.32 15.21 1.84
N LEU A 65 -2.81 14.62 0.77
CA LEU A 65 -1.42 14.16 0.65
C LEU A 65 -0.39 15.25 1.01
N LYS A 66 -0.63 16.49 0.59
CA LYS A 66 0.22 17.65 0.89
C LYS A 66 0.36 17.96 2.39
N SER A 67 -0.59 17.48 3.21
CA SER A 67 -0.64 17.68 4.66
C SER A 67 -0.33 16.39 5.45
N ALA A 68 -0.17 15.27 4.76
CA ALA A 68 0.09 13.98 5.39
C ALA A 68 1.59 13.84 5.71
N ASP A 69 1.91 13.67 6.99
CA ASP A 69 3.26 13.33 7.42
C ASP A 69 3.44 11.81 7.45
N PRO A 70 4.24 11.21 6.54
CA PRO A 70 4.42 9.75 6.48
C PRO A 70 5.10 9.17 7.74
N ALA A 71 5.74 10.01 8.57
CA ALA A 71 6.31 9.57 9.84
C ALA A 71 5.24 9.11 10.85
N GLN A 72 4.02 9.61 10.74
CA GLN A 72 2.91 9.31 11.65
C GLN A 72 2.26 7.94 11.41
N TYR A 73 2.65 7.23 10.36
CA TYR A 73 2.08 5.94 9.99
C TYR A 73 3.05 4.79 10.26
N ASP A 74 2.50 3.67 10.71
CA ASP A 74 3.25 2.44 10.98
C ASP A 74 3.42 1.57 9.74
N ALA A 75 2.51 1.67 8.78
CA ALA A 75 2.51 0.89 7.55
C ALA A 75 1.72 1.59 6.44
N LEU A 76 1.86 1.10 5.20
CA LEU A 76 1.22 1.62 4.00
C LEU A 76 0.49 0.54 3.23
N LEU A 77 -0.76 0.83 2.83
CA LEU A 77 -1.53 0.05 1.86
C LEU A 77 -1.65 0.82 0.55
N LEU A 78 -1.37 0.14 -0.55
CA LEU A 78 -1.47 0.62 -1.94
C LEU A 78 -2.50 -0.23 -2.70
N PRO A 79 -3.76 0.21 -2.80
CA PRO A 79 -4.76 -0.43 -3.64
C PRO A 79 -4.39 -0.34 -5.13
N GLY A 80 -4.97 -1.23 -5.93
CA GLY A 80 -4.81 -1.20 -7.37
C GLY A 80 -5.92 -0.42 -8.09
N GLY A 81 -6.49 -1.04 -9.12
CA GLY A 81 -7.13 -0.34 -10.23
C GLY A 81 -6.05 0.17 -11.18
N VAL A 82 -6.38 0.43 -12.43
CA VAL A 82 -5.38 0.93 -13.39
C VAL A 82 -5.15 2.42 -13.21
N MET A 83 -6.23 3.20 -13.12
CA MET A 83 -6.17 4.67 -13.07
C MET A 83 -5.49 5.21 -11.81
N ASN A 84 -5.76 4.60 -10.67
CA ASN A 84 -5.26 5.04 -9.37
C ASN A 84 -3.72 5.07 -9.31
N PRO A 85 -3.00 3.96 -9.41
CA PRO A 85 -1.54 3.99 -9.33
C PRO A 85 -0.89 4.67 -10.54
N ASP A 86 -1.53 4.70 -11.71
CA ASP A 86 -1.02 5.43 -12.88
C ASP A 86 -0.99 6.94 -12.64
N GLN A 87 -2.04 7.50 -12.05
CA GLN A 87 -2.08 8.91 -11.66
C GLN A 87 -1.12 9.20 -10.49
N LEU A 88 -1.08 8.33 -9.48
CA LEU A 88 -0.23 8.54 -8.31
C LEU A 88 1.27 8.49 -8.65
N ARG A 89 1.70 7.62 -9.56
CA ARG A 89 3.11 7.53 -9.95
C ARG A 89 3.63 8.78 -10.66
N MET A 90 2.75 9.58 -11.27
CA MET A 90 3.09 10.87 -11.86
C MET A 90 3.15 12.01 -10.83
N ASN A 91 2.69 11.78 -9.61
CA ASN A 91 2.70 12.78 -8.54
C ASN A 91 3.96 12.66 -7.67
N PRO A 92 4.89 13.63 -7.72
CA PRO A 92 6.15 13.55 -6.94
C PRO A 92 5.94 13.45 -5.43
N ASP A 93 4.87 14.04 -4.90
CA ASP A 93 4.56 13.96 -3.46
C ASP A 93 4.09 12.56 -3.08
N ALA A 94 3.29 11.89 -3.93
CA ALA A 94 2.88 10.51 -3.72
C ALA A 94 4.08 9.55 -3.76
N VAL A 95 4.99 9.76 -4.72
CA VAL A 95 6.21 8.96 -4.82
C VAL A 95 7.12 9.17 -3.59
N ARG A 96 7.31 10.41 -3.13
CA ARG A 96 8.07 10.71 -1.89
C ARG A 96 7.42 10.09 -0.66
N PHE A 97 6.08 10.16 -0.57
CA PHE A 97 5.33 9.54 0.52
C PHE A 97 5.59 8.03 0.59
N VAL A 98 5.54 7.32 -0.54
CA VAL A 98 5.85 5.89 -0.60
C VAL A 98 7.32 5.61 -0.25
N LYS A 99 8.27 6.37 -0.80
CA LYS A 99 9.72 6.20 -0.53
C LYS A 99 10.05 6.25 0.96
N HIS A 100 9.40 7.13 1.71
CA HIS A 100 9.62 7.27 3.15
C HIS A 100 9.41 5.95 3.91
N PHE A 101 8.43 5.12 3.54
CA PHE A 101 8.20 3.83 4.20
C PHE A 101 9.38 2.89 4.02
N PHE A 102 10.00 2.89 2.84
CA PHE A 102 11.19 2.07 2.57
C PHE A 102 12.44 2.61 3.27
N GLU A 103 12.63 3.91 3.31
CA GLU A 103 13.74 4.57 4.02
C GLU A 103 13.69 4.32 5.53
N GLN A 104 12.48 4.17 6.08
CA GLN A 104 12.26 3.89 7.50
C GLN A 104 12.01 2.41 7.80
N ALA A 105 12.20 1.53 6.82
CA ALA A 105 11.94 0.10 6.92
C ALA A 105 10.52 -0.24 7.44
N LYS A 106 9.54 0.60 7.15
CA LYS A 106 8.14 0.38 7.47
C LYS A 106 7.49 -0.55 6.45
N PRO A 107 6.60 -1.47 6.86
CA PRO A 107 6.01 -2.43 5.94
C PRO A 107 5.01 -1.79 4.98
N VAL A 108 4.95 -2.36 3.78
CA VAL A 108 4.06 -1.92 2.70
C VAL A 108 3.29 -3.12 2.15
N ALA A 109 2.02 -2.93 1.85
CA ALA A 109 1.19 -3.91 1.14
C ALA A 109 0.66 -3.29 -0.16
N ALA A 110 0.77 -3.99 -1.28
CA ALA A 110 0.32 -3.52 -2.58
C ALA A 110 -0.38 -4.65 -3.35
N ILE A 111 -1.50 -4.35 -3.97
CA ILE A 111 -2.30 -5.34 -4.71
C ILE A 111 -2.55 -4.88 -6.14
N CYS A 112 -2.65 -5.84 -7.07
CA CYS A 112 -3.04 -5.65 -8.47
C CYS A 112 -2.07 -4.73 -9.22
N HIS A 113 -2.48 -3.52 -9.58
CA HIS A 113 -1.63 -2.49 -10.20
C HIS A 113 -0.92 -1.60 -9.15
N GLY A 114 -1.25 -1.71 -7.88
CA GLY A 114 -0.57 -0.98 -6.79
C GLY A 114 0.95 -1.06 -6.81
N PRO A 115 1.60 -2.19 -7.19
CA PRO A 115 3.03 -2.31 -7.34
C PRO A 115 3.70 -1.34 -8.33
N TRP A 116 2.96 -0.65 -9.23
CA TRP A 116 3.54 0.45 -10.01
C TRP A 116 4.11 1.57 -9.14
N MET A 117 3.49 1.81 -7.99
CA MET A 117 4.03 2.78 -7.01
C MET A 117 5.38 2.32 -6.43
N LEU A 118 5.56 1.00 -6.28
CA LEU A 118 6.83 0.42 -5.82
C LEU A 118 7.92 0.52 -6.89
N VAL A 119 7.54 0.34 -8.17
CA VAL A 119 8.45 0.55 -9.31
C VAL A 119 8.93 2.00 -9.33
N GLU A 120 8.02 2.96 -9.26
CA GLU A 120 8.32 4.39 -9.31
C GLU A 120 9.13 4.87 -8.09
N ALA A 121 8.85 4.30 -6.93
CA ALA A 121 9.61 4.57 -5.70
C ALA A 121 11.01 3.93 -5.67
N GLY A 122 11.38 3.10 -6.68
CA GLY A 122 12.66 2.37 -6.70
C GLY A 122 12.76 1.24 -5.67
N ALA A 123 11.61 0.74 -5.19
CA ALA A 123 11.52 -0.20 -4.07
C ALA A 123 11.42 -1.69 -4.50
N VAL A 124 11.60 -1.97 -5.78
CA VAL A 124 11.41 -3.33 -6.34
C VAL A 124 12.69 -4.16 -6.35
N ARG A 125 13.85 -3.52 -6.50
CA ARG A 125 15.14 -4.21 -6.64
C ARG A 125 15.42 -5.17 -5.48
N GLY A 126 15.75 -6.41 -5.82
CA GLY A 126 16.09 -7.47 -4.86
C GLY A 126 14.89 -8.05 -4.09
N ARG A 127 13.66 -7.78 -4.56
CA ARG A 127 12.43 -8.39 -4.02
C ARG A 127 11.82 -9.35 -5.02
N THR A 128 11.21 -10.41 -4.50
CA THR A 128 10.27 -11.23 -5.27
C THR A 128 8.87 -10.69 -5.02
N MET A 129 8.11 -10.49 -6.09
CA MET A 129 6.78 -9.86 -6.03
C MET A 129 5.81 -10.56 -6.96
N THR A 130 4.55 -10.45 -6.64
CA THR A 130 3.45 -10.71 -7.56
C THR A 130 2.67 -9.41 -7.81
N SER A 131 1.84 -9.39 -8.83
CA SER A 131 1.01 -8.24 -9.22
C SER A 131 -0.02 -8.67 -10.25
N TRP A 132 -0.88 -7.75 -10.67
CA TRP A 132 -1.59 -7.94 -11.93
C TRP A 132 -0.59 -8.29 -13.05
N PRO A 133 -0.88 -9.30 -13.90
CA PRO A 133 0.12 -9.86 -14.83
C PRO A 133 0.76 -8.86 -15.80
N SER A 134 0.07 -7.77 -16.14
CA SER A 134 0.61 -6.75 -17.05
C SER A 134 1.85 -6.04 -16.50
N LEU A 135 2.07 -6.03 -15.18
CA LEU A 135 3.20 -5.39 -14.54
C LEU A 135 4.48 -6.25 -14.52
N LYS A 136 4.38 -7.49 -14.97
CA LYS A 136 5.51 -8.44 -14.94
C LYS A 136 6.80 -7.87 -15.53
N THR A 137 6.70 -7.23 -16.69
CA THR A 137 7.86 -6.64 -17.38
C THR A 137 8.40 -5.43 -16.62
N ASP A 138 7.52 -4.57 -16.09
CA ASP A 138 7.91 -3.38 -15.34
C ASP A 138 8.67 -3.76 -14.06
N ILE A 139 8.17 -4.76 -13.32
CA ILE A 139 8.82 -5.27 -12.11
C ILE A 139 10.20 -5.85 -12.42
N ARG A 140 10.33 -6.64 -13.50
CA ARG A 140 11.62 -7.20 -13.92
C ARG A 140 12.61 -6.14 -14.35
N ASN A 141 12.16 -5.16 -15.14
CA ASN A 141 13.00 -4.05 -15.57
C ASN A 141 13.46 -3.18 -14.39
N ALA A 142 12.66 -3.07 -13.33
CA ALA A 142 13.03 -2.40 -12.09
C ALA A 142 13.97 -3.23 -11.18
N GLY A 143 14.37 -4.44 -11.62
CA GLY A 143 15.32 -5.30 -10.92
C GLY A 143 14.70 -6.23 -9.87
N GLY A 144 13.40 -6.46 -9.93
CA GLY A 144 12.68 -7.44 -9.11
C GLY A 144 12.50 -8.79 -9.80
N SER A 145 12.13 -9.80 -9.03
CA SER A 145 11.67 -11.09 -9.53
C SER A 145 10.15 -11.15 -9.48
N TRP A 146 9.49 -11.50 -10.58
CA TRP A 146 8.04 -11.64 -10.63
C TRP A 146 7.64 -13.11 -10.66
N ALA A 147 6.70 -13.49 -9.81
CA ALA A 147 6.09 -14.81 -9.78
C ALA A 147 4.55 -14.70 -9.79
N ASP A 148 3.89 -15.67 -10.40
CA ASP A 148 2.42 -15.75 -10.43
C ASP A 148 1.92 -16.55 -9.22
N GLU A 149 1.78 -15.83 -8.10
CA GLU A 149 1.34 -16.38 -6.82
C GLU A 149 0.22 -15.52 -6.23
N GLU A 150 -0.71 -16.11 -5.49
CA GLU A 150 -1.82 -15.36 -4.89
C GLU A 150 -1.33 -14.30 -3.90
N VAL A 151 -0.25 -14.57 -3.19
CA VAL A 151 0.38 -13.64 -2.26
C VAL A 151 1.88 -13.92 -2.11
N ILE A 152 2.68 -12.88 -2.12
CA ILE A 152 4.13 -12.96 -1.83
C ILE A 152 4.47 -11.96 -0.71
N VAL A 153 5.25 -12.44 0.27
CA VAL A 153 5.86 -11.61 1.30
C VAL A 153 7.37 -11.60 1.09
N SER A 154 7.93 -10.45 0.78
CA SER A 154 9.37 -10.30 0.51
C SER A 154 9.91 -9.00 1.07
N ASN A 155 10.91 -9.09 1.97
CA ASN A 155 11.65 -7.95 2.49
C ASN A 155 10.77 -6.75 2.92
N GLY A 156 9.76 -7.02 3.78
CA GLY A 156 8.87 -6.00 4.32
C GLY A 156 7.74 -5.55 3.38
N VAL A 157 7.53 -6.26 2.28
CA VAL A 157 6.45 -5.99 1.32
C VAL A 157 5.57 -7.21 1.14
N VAL A 158 4.23 -7.01 1.15
CA VAL A 158 3.23 -8.00 0.74
C VAL A 158 2.66 -7.58 -0.60
N THR A 159 2.57 -8.51 -1.55
CA THR A 159 1.92 -8.27 -2.84
C THR A 159 0.92 -9.37 -3.20
N SER A 160 -0.14 -9.01 -3.94
CA SER A 160 -1.13 -9.92 -4.54
C SER A 160 -1.56 -9.45 -5.92
N ARG A 161 -2.30 -10.28 -6.66
CA ARG A 161 -2.55 -10.08 -8.11
C ARG A 161 -3.84 -9.33 -8.41
N ASN A 162 -4.92 -9.64 -7.70
CA ASN A 162 -6.27 -9.23 -8.07
C ASN A 162 -7.26 -9.36 -6.89
N PRO A 163 -8.53 -8.97 -7.04
CA PRO A 163 -9.54 -9.06 -5.97
C PRO A 163 -9.77 -10.46 -5.41
N ASP A 164 -9.58 -11.54 -6.18
CA ASP A 164 -9.79 -12.90 -5.70
C ASP A 164 -8.74 -13.29 -4.65
N ASP A 165 -7.57 -12.67 -4.69
CA ASP A 165 -6.47 -12.90 -3.75
C ASP A 165 -6.63 -12.13 -2.42
N ILE A 166 -7.64 -11.27 -2.27
CA ILE A 166 -7.83 -10.42 -1.07
C ILE A 166 -7.82 -11.21 0.24
N PRO A 167 -8.42 -12.40 0.36
CA PRO A 167 -8.35 -13.16 1.61
C PRO A 167 -6.92 -13.51 2.04
N ALA A 168 -6.08 -13.99 1.12
CA ALA A 168 -4.67 -14.27 1.38
C ALA A 168 -3.87 -12.99 1.62
N PHE A 169 -4.09 -11.97 0.80
CA PHE A 169 -3.48 -10.65 0.95
C PHE A 169 -3.73 -10.05 2.33
N ASN A 170 -4.99 -10.01 2.80
CA ASN A 170 -5.35 -9.47 4.10
C ASN A 170 -4.68 -10.24 5.24
N ARG A 171 -4.63 -11.56 5.18
CA ARG A 171 -3.97 -12.40 6.18
C ARG A 171 -2.50 -12.05 6.32
N GLU A 172 -1.77 -12.02 5.20
CA GLU A 172 -0.32 -11.75 5.20
C GLU A 172 -0.01 -10.27 5.50
N MET A 173 -0.84 -9.33 5.03
CA MET A 173 -0.74 -7.91 5.35
C MET A 173 -0.85 -7.68 6.87
N ILE A 174 -1.89 -8.23 7.51
CA ILE A 174 -2.09 -8.10 8.95
C ILE A 174 -0.93 -8.76 9.70
N ALA A 175 -0.48 -9.94 9.29
CA ALA A 175 0.64 -10.63 9.90
C ALA A 175 1.96 -9.85 9.77
N LEU A 176 2.22 -9.21 8.64
CA LEU A 176 3.39 -8.36 8.44
C LEU A 176 3.30 -7.07 9.27
N PHE A 177 2.17 -6.38 9.21
CA PHE A 177 1.97 -5.10 9.89
C PHE A 177 1.99 -5.23 11.41
N SER A 178 1.55 -6.36 11.95
CA SER A 178 1.60 -6.62 13.41
C SER A 178 3.03 -6.69 13.95
N LYS A 179 4.00 -7.06 13.14
CA LYS A 179 5.43 -7.17 13.52
C LYS A 179 6.17 -5.85 13.47
N ALA A 180 5.63 -4.82 12.79
CA ALA A 180 6.26 -3.52 12.68
C ALA A 180 6.35 -2.84 14.06
N ALA A 181 7.43 -2.12 14.33
CA ALA A 181 7.51 -1.24 15.50
C ALA A 181 6.46 -0.13 15.38
N ALA A 182 5.88 0.33 16.53
CA ALA A 182 4.94 1.43 16.51
C ALA A 182 5.64 2.73 16.08
N ALA A 183 4.97 3.56 15.25
CA ALA A 183 5.47 4.87 14.86
C ALA A 183 5.66 5.74 16.11
N GLY A 184 6.81 6.38 16.23
CA GLY A 184 7.16 7.22 17.39
C GLY A 184 8.01 6.55 18.47
N ASN A 185 8.26 5.23 18.44
CA ASN A 185 9.17 4.54 19.36
C ASN A 185 10.57 4.28 18.78
N GLY A 186 10.87 4.75 17.57
CA GLY A 186 12.17 4.59 16.94
C GLY A 186 13.17 5.64 17.45
N LYS A 187 14.17 5.24 18.25
CA LYS A 187 15.38 6.04 18.42
C LYS A 187 16.02 6.26 17.05
N PRO A 188 16.56 7.45 16.77
CA PRO A 188 17.24 7.69 15.50
C PRO A 188 18.37 6.67 15.31
N VAL A 189 18.39 5.99 14.18
CA VAL A 189 19.52 5.12 13.80
C VAL A 189 20.75 6.01 13.71
N GLN A 190 21.73 5.79 14.59
CA GLN A 190 23.04 6.43 14.50
C GLN A 190 23.64 6.07 13.12
N LYS A 191 23.85 7.09 12.29
CA LYS A 191 24.69 6.93 11.09
C LYS A 191 26.08 6.53 11.56
N VAL A 192 26.47 5.29 11.28
CA VAL A 192 27.87 4.89 11.37
C VAL A 192 28.59 5.59 10.22
N ALA A 193 29.60 6.35 10.56
CA ALA A 193 30.48 7.10 9.67
C ALA A 193 31.27 6.18 8.75
#